data_a301ace4a89af01685c7031d32ea5c28
#
_entry.id   a301ace4a89af01685c7031d32ea5c28
#
_cell.length_a   1.000
_cell.length_b   1.000
_cell.length_c   1.000
_cell.angle_alpha   90.00
_cell.angle_beta   90.00
_cell.angle_gamma   90.00
#
_symmetry.space_group_name_H-M   'P 1'
#
loop_
_entity.id
_entity.type
_entity.pdbx_description
1 polymer ?
#
loop_
_entity_poly.entity_id
_entity_poly.type
_entity_poly.pdbx_seq_one_letter_code
_entity_poly.pdbx_strand_id
1 'polypeptide(L)'
;MTLRDYYLHILKVSKVTRCKYHKINAKLDKLSSMDRYHSIRKLIAEHADENKARQMAQYMRHRFRFHGLPAAGRKRCYQDFLRQERRNGCIDWPLLDECWQDEYREMQYFVSDYLLALKSFLTFTDIPKIEAYVRGKQWLDTIDSLCKIIGYVGLNDSRTNLLMLQWSLDSDILVRRAAIEHQLGRKGQTNTELLASIIVNNFGSNECFINKAIGWALRDFSRTNPAWVRNFLQIHQTSMHKMSCREAGKYL
;
A
#
# COMPACT_ATOMS: atom_id res chain seq x y z
N MET A 1 28.68 31.30 13.24
CA MET A 1 27.38 30.61 13.03
C MET A 1 26.87 31.09 11.66
N THR A 2 26.87 30.24 10.66
CA THR A 2 26.39 30.63 9.31
C THR A 2 24.86 30.71 9.30
N LEU A 3 24.29 31.48 8.38
CA LEU A 3 22.82 31.51 8.14
C LEU A 3 22.24 30.09 8.01
N ARG A 4 23.01 29.16 7.47
CA ARG A 4 22.68 27.74 7.34
C ARG A 4 22.56 27.04 8.71
N ASP A 5 23.44 27.35 9.66
CA ASP A 5 23.46 26.75 11.00
C ASP A 5 22.31 27.29 11.87
N TYR A 6 21.95 28.56 11.69
CA TYR A 6 20.81 29.21 12.33
C TYR A 6 19.48 28.58 11.87
N TYR A 7 19.31 28.37 10.55
CA TYR A 7 18.14 27.71 10.00
C TYR A 7 18.05 26.23 10.41
N LEU A 8 19.16 25.49 10.48
CA LEU A 8 19.19 24.12 10.95
C LEU A 8 18.82 23.99 12.43
N HIS A 9 19.12 24.99 13.25
CA HIS A 9 18.75 25.00 14.66
C HIS A 9 17.24 25.23 14.87
N ILE A 10 16.62 26.12 14.08
CA ILE A 10 15.17 26.35 14.08
C ILE A 10 14.40 25.14 13.50
N LEU A 11 15.00 24.39 12.56
CA LEU A 11 14.38 23.25 11.88
C LEU A 11 14.39 21.94 12.69
N LYS A 12 14.99 21.91 13.87
CA LYS A 12 14.88 20.75 14.79
C LYS A 12 13.47 20.53 15.35
N VAL A 13 12.51 21.41 15.05
CA VAL A 13 11.23 21.51 15.74
C VAL A 13 10.06 20.76 15.07
N SER A 14 10.11 20.32 13.81
CA SER A 14 9.07 19.41 13.29
C SER A 14 9.50 18.61 12.06
N LYS A 15 9.04 17.35 11.96
CA LYS A 15 9.19 16.48 10.78
C LYS A 15 8.60 17.10 9.49
N VAL A 16 7.55 17.91 9.64
CA VAL A 16 6.84 18.62 8.56
C VAL A 16 7.70 19.70 7.92
N THR A 17 8.53 20.39 8.71
CA THR A 17 9.38 21.50 8.23
C THR A 17 10.55 20.98 7.39
N ARG A 18 11.07 19.79 7.71
CA ARG A 18 12.16 19.14 6.97
C ARG A 18 11.75 18.78 5.53
N CYS A 19 10.51 18.31 5.37
CA CYS A 19 9.94 17.99 4.06
C CYS A 19 9.64 19.26 3.22
N LYS A 20 9.27 20.40 3.87
CA LYS A 20 9.06 21.68 3.17
C LYS A 20 10.34 22.28 2.58
N TYR A 21 11.49 22.07 3.23
CA TYR A 21 12.78 22.54 2.73
C TYR A 21 13.19 21.85 1.44
N HIS A 22 12.90 20.55 1.31
CA HIS A 22 13.09 19.81 0.06
C HIS A 22 12.18 20.32 -1.08
N LYS A 23 10.97 20.82 -0.77
CA LYS A 23 10.06 21.38 -1.80
C LYS A 23 10.57 22.67 -2.45
N ILE A 24 11.40 23.45 -1.75
CA ILE A 24 11.99 24.68 -2.31
C ILE A 24 13.13 24.35 -3.28
N ASN A 25 13.84 23.26 -3.08
CA ASN A 25 14.85 22.74 -4.01
C ASN A 25 14.25 21.88 -5.15
N ALA A 26 12.94 21.65 -5.19
CA ALA A 26 12.26 20.75 -6.13
C ALA A 26 12.47 21.10 -7.63
N LYS A 27 12.96 22.27 -7.97
CA LYS A 27 13.30 22.66 -9.35
C LYS A 27 14.71 22.17 -9.76
N LEU A 28 15.61 22.00 -8.76
CA LEU A 28 16.94 21.38 -8.93
C LEU A 28 16.84 19.85 -8.78
N ASP A 29 15.88 19.37 -7.97
CA ASP A 29 15.66 17.94 -7.67
C ASP A 29 15.01 17.16 -8.83
N LYS A 30 14.42 17.79 -9.84
CA LYS A 30 13.81 17.08 -10.98
C LYS A 30 14.84 16.30 -11.81
N LEU A 31 16.03 16.86 -12.01
CA LEU A 31 17.15 16.13 -12.62
C LEU A 31 17.64 15.01 -11.72
N SER A 32 17.70 15.25 -10.40
CA SER A 32 18.06 14.25 -9.38
C SER A 32 17.06 13.09 -9.30
N SER A 33 15.75 13.33 -9.41
CA SER A 33 14.73 12.27 -9.37
C SER A 33 14.79 11.35 -10.59
N MET A 34 15.04 11.90 -11.77
CA MET A 34 15.24 11.14 -13.01
C MET A 34 16.49 10.27 -12.94
N ASP A 35 17.61 10.81 -12.46
CA ASP A 35 18.85 10.03 -12.28
C ASP A 35 18.64 8.90 -11.27
N ARG A 36 17.88 9.15 -10.21
CA ARG A 36 17.54 8.16 -9.19
C ARG A 36 16.61 7.08 -9.74
N TYR A 37 15.60 7.44 -10.52
CA TYR A 37 14.73 6.51 -11.23
C TYR A 37 15.56 5.60 -12.15
N HIS A 38 16.45 6.17 -13.00
CA HIS A 38 17.30 5.40 -13.88
C HIS A 38 18.24 4.47 -13.11
N SER A 39 18.75 4.91 -11.95
CA SER A 39 19.59 4.08 -11.09
C SER A 39 18.83 2.86 -10.54
N ILE A 40 17.61 3.04 -10.04
CA ILE A 40 16.77 1.94 -9.55
C ILE A 40 16.38 1.00 -10.68
N ARG A 41 15.97 1.55 -11.83
CA ARG A 41 15.62 0.75 -13.01
C ARG A 41 16.80 -0.10 -13.50
N LYS A 42 18.01 0.48 -13.54
CA LYS A 42 19.25 -0.22 -13.88
C LYS A 42 19.56 -1.35 -12.91
N LEU A 43 19.53 -1.09 -11.59
CA LEU A 43 19.76 -2.11 -10.56
C LEU A 43 18.81 -3.31 -10.70
N ILE A 44 17.56 -3.07 -11.06
CA ILE A 44 16.59 -4.13 -11.30
C ILE A 44 16.91 -4.86 -12.59
N ALA A 45 17.19 -4.14 -13.69
CA ALA A 45 17.46 -4.72 -15.01
C ALA A 45 18.75 -5.57 -15.04
N GLU A 46 19.79 -5.20 -14.30
CA GLU A 46 21.05 -5.96 -14.21
C GLU A 46 20.89 -7.37 -13.62
N HIS A 47 19.78 -7.62 -12.92
CA HIS A 47 19.45 -8.90 -12.31
C HIS A 47 18.28 -9.61 -13.03
N ALA A 48 17.96 -9.19 -14.25
CA ALA A 48 16.84 -9.73 -15.00
C ALA A 48 17.01 -11.24 -15.30
N ASP A 49 15.89 -11.96 -15.29
CA ASP A 49 15.79 -13.38 -15.59
C ASP A 49 14.60 -13.59 -16.55
N GLU A 50 14.88 -13.81 -17.82
CA GLU A 50 13.85 -13.94 -18.84
C GLU A 50 12.89 -15.10 -18.61
N ASN A 51 13.36 -16.22 -18.03
CA ASN A 51 12.50 -17.36 -17.75
C ASN A 51 11.51 -17.03 -16.64
N LYS A 52 11.97 -16.41 -15.55
CA LYS A 52 11.09 -15.92 -14.49
C LYS A 52 10.19 -14.80 -14.97
N ALA A 53 10.68 -13.90 -15.83
CA ALA A 53 9.86 -12.82 -16.39
C ALA A 53 8.65 -13.40 -17.15
N ARG A 54 8.87 -14.42 -17.98
CA ARG A 54 7.78 -15.13 -18.68
C ARG A 54 6.78 -15.78 -17.72
N GLN A 55 7.27 -16.47 -16.69
CA GLN A 55 6.41 -17.09 -15.67
C GLN A 55 5.59 -16.05 -14.89
N MET A 56 6.20 -14.94 -14.49
CA MET A 56 5.52 -13.86 -13.78
C MET A 56 4.47 -13.18 -14.66
N ALA A 57 4.79 -12.92 -15.93
CA ALA A 57 3.85 -12.36 -16.89
C ALA A 57 2.64 -13.31 -17.12
N GLN A 58 2.89 -14.61 -17.28
CA GLN A 58 1.82 -15.61 -17.42
C GLN A 58 0.94 -15.67 -16.16
N TYR A 59 1.52 -15.67 -14.96
CA TYR A 59 0.76 -15.64 -13.70
C TYR A 59 -0.12 -14.40 -13.61
N MET A 60 0.36 -13.25 -14.09
CA MET A 60 -0.38 -11.98 -14.15
C MET A 60 -1.26 -11.86 -15.42
N ARG A 61 -1.54 -12.97 -16.11
CA ARG A 61 -2.37 -13.01 -17.33
C ARG A 61 -1.89 -12.03 -18.41
N HIS A 62 -0.56 -11.88 -18.53
CA HIS A 62 0.12 -10.98 -19.48
C HIS A 62 -0.31 -9.50 -19.39
N ARG A 63 -0.77 -9.06 -18.20
CA ARG A 63 -1.17 -7.66 -17.98
C ARG A 63 0.01 -6.71 -17.84
N PHE A 64 1.17 -7.22 -17.43
CA PHE A 64 2.36 -6.43 -17.12
C PHE A 64 3.61 -7.08 -17.69
N ARG A 65 4.61 -6.24 -17.99
CA ARG A 65 5.98 -6.70 -18.30
C ARG A 65 6.76 -6.89 -17.02
N PHE A 66 7.73 -7.79 -17.05
CA PHE A 66 8.58 -8.12 -15.91
C PHE A 66 10.04 -8.21 -16.32
N HIS A 67 10.94 -7.82 -15.44
CA HIS A 67 12.36 -8.18 -15.50
C HIS A 67 12.60 -9.61 -14.98
N GLY A 68 11.71 -10.16 -14.20
CA GLY A 68 11.79 -11.52 -13.67
C GLY A 68 12.44 -11.60 -12.28
N LEU A 69 12.34 -10.55 -11.45
CA LEU A 69 12.87 -10.54 -10.09
C LEU A 69 11.79 -10.90 -9.06
N PRO A 70 11.88 -12.10 -8.43
CA PRO A 70 11.06 -12.41 -7.27
C PRO A 70 11.31 -11.43 -6.11
N ALA A 71 10.33 -11.30 -5.22
CA ALA A 71 10.32 -10.30 -4.15
C ALA A 71 11.62 -10.23 -3.31
N ALA A 72 12.20 -11.39 -2.95
CA ALA A 72 13.44 -11.43 -2.17
C ALA A 72 14.64 -10.87 -2.93
N GLY A 73 14.79 -11.22 -4.22
CA GLY A 73 15.85 -10.72 -5.10
C GLY A 73 15.71 -9.21 -5.30
N ARG A 74 14.52 -8.77 -5.72
CA ARG A 74 14.20 -7.37 -5.94
C ARG A 74 14.51 -6.49 -4.72
N LYS A 75 14.07 -6.90 -3.52
CA LYS A 75 14.30 -6.15 -2.28
C LYS A 75 15.79 -6.01 -1.94
N ARG A 76 16.60 -7.01 -2.25
CA ARG A 76 18.06 -6.92 -2.06
C ARG A 76 18.69 -5.87 -2.96
N CYS A 77 18.22 -5.73 -4.20
CA CYS A 77 18.80 -4.78 -5.16
C CYS A 77 18.78 -3.34 -4.63
N TYR A 78 17.72 -2.92 -3.96
CA TYR A 78 17.56 -1.53 -3.51
C TYR A 78 17.49 -1.34 -1.98
N GLN A 79 17.87 -2.35 -1.20
CA GLN A 79 17.80 -2.23 0.27
C GLN A 79 18.64 -1.10 0.86
N ASP A 80 19.83 -0.84 0.28
CA ASP A 80 20.73 0.23 0.74
C ASP A 80 20.17 1.60 0.37
N PHE A 81 19.57 1.72 -0.81
CA PHE A 81 18.83 2.89 -1.22
C PHE A 81 17.70 3.19 -0.23
N LEU A 82 16.87 2.21 0.12
CA LEU A 82 15.80 2.41 1.10
C LEU A 82 16.31 2.75 2.50
N ARG A 83 17.48 2.24 2.92
CA ARG A 83 18.11 2.65 4.19
C ARG A 83 18.48 4.12 4.17
N GLN A 84 19.04 4.60 3.05
CA GLN A 84 19.38 6.02 2.90
C GLN A 84 18.14 6.90 2.92
N GLU A 85 17.09 6.51 2.19
CA GLU A 85 15.82 7.26 2.17
C GLU A 85 15.18 7.37 3.56
N ARG A 86 15.25 6.33 4.39
CA ARG A 86 14.81 6.42 5.80
C ARG A 86 15.59 7.45 6.60
N ARG A 87 16.89 7.61 6.33
CA ARG A 87 17.72 8.63 7.00
C ARG A 87 17.35 10.03 6.53
N ASN A 88 17.01 10.18 5.25
CA ASN A 88 16.54 11.45 4.67
C ASN A 88 15.20 11.87 5.30
N GLY A 89 14.36 10.93 5.69
CA GLY A 89 13.13 11.18 6.45
C GLY A 89 12.05 11.93 5.69
N CYS A 90 12.05 11.84 4.35
CA CYS A 90 11.09 12.49 3.46
C CYS A 90 10.71 11.56 2.32
N ILE A 91 9.47 11.64 1.87
CA ILE A 91 8.99 10.86 0.72
C ILE A 91 9.34 11.61 -0.57
N ASP A 92 10.05 10.94 -1.48
CA ASP A 92 10.34 11.46 -2.83
C ASP A 92 9.21 11.10 -3.80
N TRP A 93 8.12 11.86 -3.74
CA TRP A 93 6.96 11.64 -4.61
C TRP A 93 7.29 11.71 -6.10
N PRO A 94 8.12 12.67 -6.60
CA PRO A 94 8.53 12.68 -7.99
C PRO A 94 9.20 11.38 -8.45
N LEU A 95 10.13 10.81 -7.66
CA LEU A 95 10.75 9.51 -7.96
C LEU A 95 9.68 8.41 -8.01
N LEU A 96 8.76 8.38 -7.05
CA LEU A 96 7.74 7.36 -6.98
C LEU A 96 6.75 7.46 -8.15
N ASP A 97 6.39 8.68 -8.57
CA ASP A 97 5.52 8.91 -9.72
C ASP A 97 6.17 8.37 -11.02
N GLU A 98 7.47 8.62 -11.25
CA GLU A 98 8.21 8.07 -12.38
C GLU A 98 8.27 6.53 -12.34
N CYS A 99 8.61 5.96 -11.16
CA CYS A 99 8.62 4.50 -10.99
C CYS A 99 7.24 3.88 -11.22
N TRP A 100 6.14 4.57 -10.82
CA TRP A 100 4.80 4.06 -11.04
C TRP A 100 4.41 4.03 -12.52
N GLN A 101 4.91 4.97 -13.31
CA GLN A 101 4.65 5.04 -14.75
C GLN A 101 5.46 4.04 -15.57
N ASP A 102 6.52 3.44 -15.02
CA ASP A 102 7.35 2.46 -15.73
C ASP A 102 6.53 1.28 -16.27
N GLU A 103 6.98 0.71 -17.39
CA GLU A 103 6.35 -0.42 -18.05
C GLU A 103 6.57 -1.76 -17.32
N TYR A 104 7.63 -1.88 -16.50
CA TYR A 104 7.96 -3.09 -15.75
C TYR A 104 7.36 -3.09 -14.36
N ARG A 105 6.68 -4.18 -14.02
CA ARG A 105 5.92 -4.32 -12.76
C ARG A 105 6.77 -4.20 -11.51
N GLU A 106 8.01 -4.61 -11.57
CA GLU A 106 8.97 -4.48 -10.47
C GLU A 106 9.14 -3.03 -10.00
N MET A 107 8.94 -2.04 -10.89
CA MET A 107 9.02 -0.63 -10.54
C MET A 107 7.82 -0.20 -9.68
N GLN A 108 6.59 -0.68 -9.95
CA GLN A 108 5.45 -0.46 -9.06
C GLN A 108 5.62 -1.19 -7.72
N TYR A 109 6.25 -2.37 -7.72
CA TYR A 109 6.60 -3.03 -6.47
C TYR A 109 7.65 -2.25 -5.66
N PHE A 110 8.62 -1.60 -6.33
CA PHE A 110 9.57 -0.70 -5.67
C PHE A 110 8.83 0.43 -4.96
N VAL A 111 7.84 1.08 -5.60
CA VAL A 111 7.01 2.14 -4.98
C VAL A 111 6.35 1.62 -3.70
N SER A 112 5.73 0.45 -3.76
CA SER A 112 5.09 -0.16 -2.59
C SER A 112 6.09 -0.47 -1.47
N ASP A 113 7.25 -1.03 -1.81
CA ASP A 113 8.31 -1.34 -0.85
C ASP A 113 8.92 -0.06 -0.24
N TYR A 114 9.08 1.01 -1.04
CA TYR A 114 9.55 2.32 -0.59
C TYR A 114 8.58 2.94 0.44
N LEU A 115 7.30 3.05 0.08
CA LEU A 115 6.29 3.61 0.96
C LEU A 115 6.15 2.80 2.25
N LEU A 116 6.24 1.48 2.17
CA LEU A 116 6.21 0.61 3.35
C LEU A 116 7.45 0.79 4.23
N ALA A 117 8.60 0.99 3.62
CA ALA A 117 9.85 1.25 4.33
C ALA A 117 9.86 2.61 5.05
N LEU A 118 9.20 3.62 4.47
CA LEU A 118 9.12 4.98 4.99
C LEU A 118 7.75 5.32 5.61
N LYS A 119 6.94 4.33 5.94
CA LYS A 119 5.55 4.52 6.42
C LYS A 119 5.42 5.46 7.62
N SER A 120 6.45 5.55 8.49
CA SER A 120 6.46 6.44 9.64
C SER A 120 6.53 7.94 9.29
N PHE A 121 6.80 8.27 8.04
CA PHE A 121 6.82 9.63 7.53
C PHE A 121 5.52 10.00 6.77
N LEU A 122 4.65 9.01 6.53
CA LEU A 122 3.37 9.22 5.87
C LEU A 122 2.34 9.79 6.85
N THR A 123 1.48 10.65 6.30
CA THR A 123 0.38 11.30 6.99
C THR A 123 -0.91 11.15 6.17
N PHE A 124 -2.03 11.56 6.73
CA PHE A 124 -3.31 11.55 6.00
C PHE A 124 -3.27 12.41 4.73
N THR A 125 -2.47 13.49 4.72
CA THR A 125 -2.33 14.37 3.54
C THR A 125 -1.64 13.70 2.35
N ASP A 126 -1.02 12.53 2.56
CA ASP A 126 -0.37 11.75 1.50
C ASP A 126 -1.33 10.74 0.85
N ILE A 127 -2.49 10.50 1.47
CA ILE A 127 -3.48 9.52 0.96
C ILE A 127 -3.90 9.80 -0.49
N PRO A 128 -4.17 11.06 -0.93
CA PRO A 128 -4.52 11.31 -2.33
C PRO A 128 -3.46 10.84 -3.34
N LYS A 129 -2.18 10.90 -2.98
CA LYS A 129 -1.09 10.35 -3.81
C LYS A 129 -1.13 8.82 -3.85
N ILE A 130 -1.35 8.19 -2.70
CA ILE A 130 -1.48 6.73 -2.60
C ILE A 130 -2.74 6.26 -3.34
N GLU A 131 -3.84 7.00 -3.28
CA GLU A 131 -5.06 6.73 -4.02
C GLU A 131 -4.83 6.73 -5.54
N ALA A 132 -4.03 7.67 -6.06
CA ALA A 132 -3.66 7.69 -7.47
C ALA A 132 -2.95 6.39 -7.88
N TYR A 133 -2.14 5.80 -6.99
CA TYR A 133 -1.52 4.48 -7.23
C TYR A 133 -2.54 3.34 -7.09
N VAL A 134 -3.47 3.42 -6.13
CA VAL A 134 -4.56 2.43 -6.02
C VAL A 134 -5.39 2.37 -7.29
N ARG A 135 -5.67 3.53 -7.92
CA ARG A 135 -6.48 3.63 -9.15
C ARG A 135 -5.68 3.43 -10.44
N GLY A 136 -4.34 3.53 -10.38
CA GLY A 136 -3.46 3.38 -11.55
C GLY A 136 -2.78 2.02 -11.63
N LYS A 137 -2.63 1.46 -12.85
CA LYS A 137 -1.96 0.16 -13.10
C LYS A 137 -2.43 -0.96 -12.15
N GLN A 138 -3.73 -0.99 -11.89
CA GLN A 138 -4.37 -1.81 -10.87
C GLN A 138 -4.19 -3.30 -11.09
N TRP A 139 -3.81 -4.01 -10.03
CA TRP A 139 -3.95 -5.44 -9.86
C TRP A 139 -3.81 -5.81 -8.38
N LEU A 140 -4.20 -7.04 -8.00
CA LEU A 140 -4.28 -7.48 -6.61
C LEU A 140 -2.97 -7.33 -5.83
N ASP A 141 -1.83 -7.62 -6.45
CA ASP A 141 -0.50 -7.59 -5.86
C ASP A 141 -0.06 -6.22 -5.33
N THR A 142 -0.36 -5.15 -6.08
CA THR A 142 -0.08 -3.78 -5.62
C THR A 142 -1.15 -3.29 -4.65
N ILE A 143 -2.42 -3.62 -4.87
CA ILE A 143 -3.52 -3.26 -3.95
C ILE A 143 -3.25 -3.81 -2.57
N ASP A 144 -2.95 -5.12 -2.43
CA ASP A 144 -2.66 -5.77 -1.15
C ASP A 144 -1.46 -5.13 -0.39
N SER A 145 -0.52 -4.53 -1.15
CA SER A 145 0.61 -3.80 -0.57
C SER A 145 0.23 -2.37 -0.16
N LEU A 146 -0.51 -1.65 -1.00
CA LEU A 146 -0.96 -0.28 -0.72
C LEU A 146 -1.96 -0.22 0.43
N CYS A 147 -2.82 -1.24 0.57
CA CYS A 147 -3.74 -1.38 1.71
C CYS A 147 -3.02 -1.34 3.05
N LYS A 148 -1.87 -2.01 3.17
CA LYS A 148 -1.06 -2.02 4.41
C LYS A 148 -0.51 -0.64 4.75
N ILE A 149 -0.17 0.14 3.72
CA ILE A 149 0.33 1.52 3.87
C ILE A 149 -0.80 2.42 4.35
N ILE A 150 -1.96 2.36 3.70
CA ILE A 150 -3.18 3.10 4.10
C ILE A 150 -3.60 2.68 5.51
N GLY A 151 -3.55 1.37 5.79
CA GLY A 151 -3.83 0.82 7.10
C GLY A 151 -2.94 1.40 8.20
N TYR A 152 -1.65 1.59 7.93
CA TYR A 152 -0.71 2.21 8.86
C TYR A 152 -1.04 3.69 9.10
N VAL A 153 -1.36 4.46 8.06
CA VAL A 153 -1.80 5.86 8.20
C VAL A 153 -3.06 5.93 9.04
N GLY A 154 -4.02 5.03 8.82
CA GLY A 154 -5.28 4.99 9.54
C GLY A 154 -5.19 4.59 11.02
N LEU A 155 -4.08 3.97 11.45
CA LEU A 155 -3.81 3.77 12.88
C LEU A 155 -3.45 5.08 13.60
N ASN A 156 -2.92 6.06 12.87
CA ASN A 156 -2.43 7.31 13.42
C ASN A 156 -3.37 8.49 13.14
N ASP A 157 -4.35 8.33 12.25
CA ASP A 157 -5.26 9.40 11.84
C ASP A 157 -6.65 8.86 11.51
N SER A 158 -7.61 9.15 12.39
CA SER A 158 -9.00 8.66 12.29
C SER A 158 -9.78 9.18 11.07
N ARG A 159 -9.31 10.23 10.39
CA ARG A 159 -9.92 10.71 9.13
C ARG A 159 -9.91 9.62 8.06
N THR A 160 -8.94 8.72 8.12
CA THR A 160 -8.87 7.54 7.26
C THR A 160 -10.12 6.64 7.39
N ASN A 161 -10.75 6.59 8.57
CA ASN A 161 -11.94 5.75 8.77
C ASN A 161 -13.12 6.19 7.90
N LEU A 162 -13.36 7.51 7.82
CA LEU A 162 -14.41 8.07 6.96
C LEU A 162 -14.11 7.82 5.48
N LEU A 163 -12.85 8.00 5.09
CA LEU A 163 -12.43 7.72 3.73
C LEU A 163 -12.62 6.24 3.36
N MET A 164 -12.29 5.31 4.25
CA MET A 164 -12.47 3.88 4.00
C MET A 164 -13.95 3.49 3.93
N LEU A 165 -14.83 4.15 4.68
CA LEU A 165 -16.27 3.99 4.50
C LEU A 165 -16.73 4.47 3.12
N GLN A 166 -16.23 5.61 2.63
CA GLN A 166 -16.52 6.09 1.29
C GLN A 166 -15.99 5.11 0.22
N TRP A 167 -14.75 4.66 0.36
CA TRP A 167 -14.15 3.70 -0.56
C TRP A 167 -14.86 2.34 -0.58
N SER A 168 -15.50 1.95 0.52
CA SER A 168 -16.28 0.70 0.57
C SER A 168 -17.51 0.71 -0.33
N LEU A 169 -17.93 1.89 -0.80
CA LEU A 169 -19.05 2.12 -1.71
C LEU A 169 -18.60 2.58 -3.11
N ASP A 170 -17.29 2.61 -3.39
CA ASP A 170 -16.74 3.07 -4.67
C ASP A 170 -17.23 2.17 -5.83
N SER A 171 -17.37 2.76 -7.01
CA SER A 171 -17.69 2.00 -8.23
C SER A 171 -16.55 1.04 -8.65
N ASP A 172 -15.31 1.38 -8.32
CA ASP A 172 -14.12 0.56 -8.58
C ASP A 172 -13.99 -0.55 -7.54
N ILE A 173 -14.09 -1.80 -8.00
CA ILE A 173 -13.99 -2.99 -7.13
C ILE A 173 -12.65 -3.12 -6.40
N LEU A 174 -11.55 -2.61 -6.96
CA LEU A 174 -10.24 -2.68 -6.32
C LEU A 174 -10.07 -1.59 -5.26
N VAL A 175 -10.74 -0.44 -5.38
CA VAL A 175 -10.84 0.56 -4.33
C VAL A 175 -11.69 0.03 -3.17
N ARG A 176 -12.85 -0.63 -3.45
CA ARG A 176 -13.64 -1.31 -2.41
C ARG A 176 -12.83 -2.40 -1.70
N ARG A 177 -12.05 -3.19 -2.47
CA ARG A 177 -11.14 -4.19 -1.91
C ARG A 177 -10.11 -3.54 -0.98
N ALA A 178 -9.52 -2.42 -1.37
CA ALA A 178 -8.58 -1.68 -0.51
C ALA A 178 -9.23 -1.26 0.82
N ALA A 179 -10.47 -0.78 0.78
CA ALA A 179 -11.22 -0.44 1.98
C ALA A 179 -11.44 -1.67 2.89
N ILE A 180 -11.78 -2.84 2.34
CA ILE A 180 -11.99 -4.06 3.12
C ILE A 180 -10.69 -4.54 3.79
N GLU A 181 -9.56 -4.43 3.10
CA GLU A 181 -8.28 -5.02 3.52
C GLU A 181 -7.39 -4.07 4.34
N HIS A 182 -7.70 -2.76 4.43
CA HIS A 182 -6.80 -1.79 5.07
C HIS A 182 -6.50 -2.07 6.55
N GLN A 183 -7.30 -2.88 7.22
CA GLN A 183 -7.09 -3.27 8.63
C GLN A 183 -6.37 -4.62 8.80
N LEU A 184 -6.01 -5.33 7.72
CA LEU A 184 -5.30 -6.60 7.82
C LEU A 184 -4.02 -6.48 8.66
N GLY A 185 -3.85 -7.40 9.59
CA GLY A 185 -2.70 -7.48 10.48
C GLY A 185 -2.72 -6.51 11.66
N ARG A 186 -3.77 -5.70 11.86
CA ARG A 186 -3.91 -4.79 13.02
C ARG A 186 -4.13 -5.50 14.35
N LYS A 187 -4.56 -6.76 14.31
CA LYS A 187 -4.81 -7.56 15.51
C LYS A 187 -5.78 -6.85 16.49
N GLY A 188 -5.36 -6.68 17.74
CA GLY A 188 -6.15 -5.99 18.75
C GLY A 188 -6.45 -4.50 18.50
N GLN A 189 -5.79 -3.90 17.51
CA GLN A 189 -6.05 -2.51 17.09
C GLN A 189 -7.08 -2.40 15.96
N THR A 190 -7.70 -3.52 15.57
CA THR A 190 -8.78 -3.53 14.58
C THR A 190 -9.99 -2.79 15.11
N ASN A 191 -10.48 -1.78 14.39
CA ASN A 191 -11.75 -1.14 14.64
C ASN A 191 -12.86 -2.05 14.09
N THR A 192 -13.54 -2.77 14.99
CA THR A 192 -14.54 -3.78 14.64
C THR A 192 -15.81 -3.20 14.05
N GLU A 193 -16.21 -2.00 14.48
CA GLU A 193 -17.40 -1.30 13.97
C GLU A 193 -17.15 -0.85 12.52
N LEU A 194 -15.98 -0.28 12.26
CA LEU A 194 -15.56 0.10 10.91
C LEU A 194 -15.44 -1.13 10.00
N LEU A 195 -14.83 -2.22 10.48
CA LEU A 195 -14.71 -3.46 9.72
C LEU A 195 -16.09 -4.02 9.37
N ALA A 196 -17.01 -4.08 10.33
CA ALA A 196 -18.38 -4.53 10.12
C ALA A 196 -19.09 -3.67 9.07
N SER A 197 -19.05 -2.35 9.22
CA SER A 197 -19.73 -1.41 8.31
C SER A 197 -19.20 -1.54 6.87
N ILE A 198 -17.89 -1.61 6.68
CA ILE A 198 -17.26 -1.80 5.36
C ILE A 198 -17.68 -3.13 4.74
N ILE A 199 -17.73 -4.21 5.51
CA ILE A 199 -18.16 -5.53 5.01
C ILE A 199 -19.63 -5.51 4.63
N VAL A 200 -20.49 -4.93 5.48
CA VAL A 200 -21.94 -4.81 5.21
C VAL A 200 -22.22 -4.02 3.94
N ASN A 201 -21.48 -2.94 3.68
CA ASN A 201 -21.59 -2.15 2.45
C ASN A 201 -21.29 -2.99 1.16
N ASN A 202 -20.66 -4.15 1.32
CA ASN A 202 -20.29 -5.01 0.22
C ASN A 202 -21.09 -6.33 0.15
N PHE A 203 -22.16 -6.46 0.96
CA PHE A 203 -23.05 -7.60 0.85
C PHE A 203 -23.80 -7.62 -0.49
N GLY A 204 -24.13 -8.81 -0.97
CA GLY A 204 -24.77 -8.98 -2.27
C GLY A 204 -23.82 -8.85 -3.47
N SER A 205 -22.53 -8.54 -3.26
CA SER A 205 -21.58 -8.50 -4.35
C SER A 205 -21.31 -9.89 -4.92
N ASN A 206 -21.39 -10.02 -6.26
CA ASN A 206 -21.00 -11.23 -6.99
C ASN A 206 -19.50 -11.22 -7.35
N GLU A 207 -18.77 -10.15 -7.03
CA GLU A 207 -17.36 -9.99 -7.36
C GLU A 207 -16.47 -10.90 -6.49
N CYS A 208 -15.80 -11.84 -7.15
CA CYS A 208 -14.92 -12.81 -6.49
C CYS A 208 -13.84 -12.13 -5.63
N PHE A 209 -13.27 -11.01 -6.10
CA PHE A 209 -12.21 -10.28 -5.39
C PHE A 209 -12.72 -9.61 -4.12
N ILE A 210 -13.95 -9.12 -4.12
CA ILE A 210 -14.63 -8.56 -2.94
C ILE A 210 -14.92 -9.67 -1.93
N ASN A 211 -15.54 -10.75 -2.37
CA ASN A 211 -15.90 -11.86 -1.49
C ASN A 211 -14.68 -12.55 -0.85
N LYS A 212 -13.55 -12.64 -1.57
CA LYS A 212 -12.28 -13.09 -1.01
C LYS A 212 -11.72 -12.11 0.02
N ALA A 213 -11.74 -10.80 -0.27
CA ALA A 213 -11.25 -9.79 0.65
C ALA A 213 -12.03 -9.81 1.98
N ILE A 214 -13.36 -9.90 1.93
CA ILE A 214 -14.21 -10.06 3.12
C ILE A 214 -13.80 -11.29 3.93
N GLY A 215 -13.67 -12.44 3.26
CA GLY A 215 -13.25 -13.68 3.90
C GLY A 215 -11.87 -13.58 4.55
N TRP A 216 -10.91 -12.92 3.89
CA TRP A 216 -9.56 -12.73 4.41
C TRP A 216 -9.52 -11.77 5.59
N ALA A 217 -10.25 -10.67 5.54
CA ALA A 217 -10.31 -9.72 6.64
C ALA A 217 -10.88 -10.36 7.91
N LEU A 218 -11.97 -11.11 7.80
CA LEU A 218 -12.56 -11.86 8.90
C LEU A 218 -11.65 -12.99 9.39
N ARG A 219 -11.02 -13.75 8.49
CA ARG A 219 -10.06 -14.80 8.85
C ARG A 219 -8.83 -14.26 9.56
N ASP A 220 -8.29 -13.12 9.14
CA ASP A 220 -7.17 -12.49 9.82
C ASP A 220 -7.57 -12.09 11.23
N PHE A 221 -8.73 -11.46 11.39
CA PHE A 221 -9.22 -11.02 12.68
C PHE A 221 -9.67 -12.16 13.59
N SER A 222 -10.11 -13.31 13.05
CA SER A 222 -10.50 -14.47 13.84
C SER A 222 -9.36 -15.03 14.69
N ARG A 223 -8.12 -14.83 14.29
CA ARG A 223 -6.93 -15.20 15.09
C ARG A 223 -6.75 -14.33 16.34
N THR A 224 -7.38 -13.16 16.37
CA THR A 224 -7.30 -12.20 17.48
C THR A 224 -8.57 -12.22 18.33
N ASN A 225 -9.72 -12.22 17.67
CA ASN A 225 -11.04 -12.24 18.34
C ASN A 225 -11.99 -13.24 17.64
N PRO A 226 -11.83 -14.55 17.88
CA PRO A 226 -12.66 -15.58 17.27
C PRO A 226 -14.13 -15.47 17.68
N ALA A 227 -14.42 -15.02 18.91
CA ALA A 227 -15.78 -14.88 19.41
C ALA A 227 -16.56 -13.81 18.62
N TRP A 228 -15.93 -12.66 18.37
CA TRP A 228 -16.53 -11.60 17.57
C TRP A 228 -16.81 -12.07 16.14
N VAL A 229 -15.86 -12.78 15.51
CA VAL A 229 -16.04 -13.26 14.12
C VAL A 229 -17.14 -14.33 14.05
N ARG A 230 -17.22 -15.27 15.01
CA ARG A 230 -18.33 -16.24 15.06
C ARG A 230 -19.69 -15.54 15.16
N ASN A 231 -19.82 -14.57 16.06
CA ASN A 231 -21.06 -13.79 16.22
C ASN A 231 -21.40 -13.02 14.93
N PHE A 232 -20.41 -12.37 14.30
CA PHE A 232 -20.61 -11.66 13.05
C PHE A 232 -21.10 -12.60 11.92
N LEU A 233 -20.48 -13.78 11.79
CA LEU A 233 -20.91 -14.78 10.81
C LEU A 233 -22.32 -15.29 11.09
N GLN A 234 -22.67 -15.53 12.34
CA GLN A 234 -24.01 -15.99 12.75
C GLN A 234 -25.08 -14.97 12.40
N ILE A 235 -24.85 -13.69 12.71
CA ILE A 235 -25.79 -12.59 12.43
C ILE A 235 -26.00 -12.39 10.93
N HIS A 236 -24.93 -12.52 10.14
CA HIS A 236 -24.93 -12.16 8.72
C HIS A 236 -24.90 -13.35 7.74
N GLN A 237 -25.12 -14.57 8.23
CA GLN A 237 -24.99 -15.81 7.48
C GLN A 237 -25.79 -15.81 6.16
N THR A 238 -26.97 -15.24 6.16
CA THR A 238 -27.87 -15.21 4.99
C THR A 238 -27.50 -14.13 3.96
N SER A 239 -26.83 -13.07 4.43
CA SER A 239 -26.46 -11.91 3.59
C SER A 239 -25.06 -12.02 2.99
N MET A 240 -24.22 -12.87 3.59
CA MET A 240 -22.84 -13.06 3.14
C MET A 240 -22.73 -14.10 2.03
N HIS A 241 -21.85 -13.85 1.08
CA HIS A 241 -21.52 -14.83 0.06
C HIS A 241 -20.85 -16.07 0.66
N LYS A 242 -21.22 -17.28 0.20
CA LYS A 242 -20.72 -18.57 0.71
C LYS A 242 -19.17 -18.67 0.73
N MET A 243 -18.51 -18.06 -0.26
CA MET A 243 -17.05 -18.00 -0.32
C MET A 243 -16.46 -17.22 0.87
N SER A 244 -17.05 -16.07 1.20
CA SER A 244 -16.62 -15.24 2.34
C SER A 244 -16.78 -15.99 3.67
N CYS A 245 -17.93 -16.65 3.88
CA CYS A 245 -18.19 -17.47 5.08
C CYS A 245 -17.16 -18.61 5.22
N ARG A 246 -16.93 -19.37 4.13
CA ARG A 246 -15.98 -20.49 4.14
C ARG A 246 -14.56 -20.03 4.44
N GLU A 247 -14.14 -18.89 3.86
CA GLU A 247 -12.80 -18.35 4.06
C GLU A 247 -12.62 -17.80 5.49
N ALA A 248 -13.61 -17.09 6.02
CA ALA A 248 -13.62 -16.54 7.37
C ALA A 248 -13.56 -17.65 8.44
N GLY A 249 -14.24 -18.77 8.21
CA GLY A 249 -14.36 -19.89 9.15
C GLY A 249 -13.12 -20.78 9.28
N LYS A 250 -12.04 -20.56 8.52
CA LYS A 250 -10.88 -21.48 8.48
C LYS A 250 -10.15 -21.66 9.81
N TYR A 251 -10.29 -20.74 10.75
CA TYR A 251 -9.62 -20.77 12.07
C TYR A 251 -10.61 -20.59 13.24
N LEU A 252 -11.89 -20.90 13.03
CA LEU A 252 -12.95 -20.80 14.06
C LEU A 252 -13.30 -22.14 14.70
#